data_e8a80f36b8ded39089bde45a278ebb4b
#
_entry.id   e8a80f36b8ded39089bde45a278ebb4b
#
_cell.length_a   1.000
_cell.length_b   1.000
_cell.length_c   1.000
_cell.angle_alpha   90.00
_cell.angle_beta   90.00
_cell.angle_gamma   90.00
#
_symmetry.space_group_name_H-M   'P 1'
#
loop_
_entity.id
_entity.type
_entity.pdbx_description
1 polymer ?
#
loop_
_entity_poly.entity_id
_entity_poly.type
_entity_poly.pdbx_seq_one_letter_code
_entity_poly.pdbx_strand_id
1 'polypeptide(L)'
;MSEELGHVGPRLRAARQAKGLTLEEVAGRSAMSVSTLSRLESGKRQASLELLVPVTRQLGISLDDLVRSETSDPRVRRTAVKRHGLVVAPLALEDSPVSTYKITYPPVSELPALRVHDGFEWLYVLSGKLRLRVGTQDLVLGRGEAAEFDTRTPHAMSAAGSRPAEVISIFNAAGVRLHTHGLDESGDEREESVPADGL
;
A
#
# COMPACT_ATOMS: atom_id res chain seq x y z
N MET A 1 21.65 20.43 10.10
CA MET A 1 20.29 20.55 9.53
C MET A 1 20.13 19.33 8.65
N SER A 2 19.16 18.44 8.92
CA SER A 2 19.04 17.23 8.14
C SER A 2 18.67 17.58 6.68
N GLU A 3 19.25 16.87 5.74
CA GLU A 3 19.07 17.01 4.29
C GLU A 3 17.58 16.96 3.89
N GLU A 4 16.78 16.24 4.66
CA GLU A 4 15.33 16.10 4.51
C GLU A 4 14.53 17.41 4.62
N LEU A 5 14.97 18.36 5.46
CA LEU A 5 14.29 19.65 5.63
C LEU A 5 14.67 20.68 4.56
N GLY A 6 15.73 20.44 3.80
CA GLY A 6 16.17 21.34 2.72
C GLY A 6 15.15 21.45 1.57
N HIS A 7 14.33 20.43 1.37
CA HIS A 7 13.34 20.37 0.28
C HIS A 7 11.97 20.99 0.62
N VAL A 8 11.69 21.25 1.90
CA VAL A 8 10.38 21.76 2.36
C VAL A 8 10.03 23.10 1.71
N GLY A 9 10.94 24.06 1.72
CA GLY A 9 10.70 25.39 1.15
C GLY A 9 10.41 25.37 -0.36
N PRO A 10 11.25 24.76 -1.19
CA PRO A 10 11.00 24.59 -2.62
C PRO A 10 9.66 23.91 -2.93
N ARG A 11 9.24 22.90 -2.16
CA ARG A 11 7.97 22.20 -2.35
C ARG A 11 6.76 23.05 -2.01
N LEU A 12 6.81 23.81 -0.91
CA LEU A 12 5.79 24.79 -0.60
C LEU A 12 5.61 25.79 -1.75
N ARG A 13 6.72 26.31 -2.29
CA ARG A 13 6.70 27.23 -3.42
C ARG A 13 6.09 26.58 -4.67
N ALA A 14 6.50 25.37 -4.99
CA ALA A 14 5.97 24.63 -6.14
C ALA A 14 4.46 24.39 -6.02
N ALA A 15 3.99 23.96 -4.84
CA ALA A 15 2.57 23.75 -4.56
C ALA A 15 1.75 25.05 -4.67
N ARG A 16 2.28 26.16 -4.17
CA ARG A 16 1.64 27.48 -4.31
C ARG A 16 1.53 27.89 -5.78
N GLN A 17 2.62 27.78 -6.52
CA GLN A 17 2.67 28.13 -7.95
C GLN A 17 1.76 27.27 -8.82
N ALA A 18 1.68 25.95 -8.52
CA ALA A 18 0.77 25.03 -9.22
C ALA A 18 -0.70 25.41 -9.05
N LYS A 19 -1.05 26.12 -7.97
CA LYS A 19 -2.39 26.68 -7.73
C LYS A 19 -2.57 28.11 -8.22
N GLY A 20 -1.55 28.71 -8.83
CA GLY A 20 -1.59 30.08 -9.31
C GLY A 20 -1.72 31.13 -8.20
N LEU A 21 -1.37 30.77 -6.95
CA LEU A 21 -1.52 31.67 -5.80
C LEU A 21 -0.31 32.56 -5.59
N THR A 22 -0.54 33.81 -5.16
CA THR A 22 0.50 34.74 -4.75
C THR A 22 0.99 34.47 -3.33
N LEU A 23 2.14 35.03 -2.95
CA LEU A 23 2.62 34.95 -1.55
C LEU A 23 1.65 35.64 -0.60
N GLU A 24 1.07 36.77 -0.98
CA GLU A 24 0.11 37.56 -0.22
C GLU A 24 -1.16 36.77 0.08
N GLU A 25 -1.70 36.08 -0.92
CA GLU A 25 -2.91 35.28 -0.77
C GLU A 25 -2.71 34.11 0.21
N VAL A 26 -1.61 33.36 0.06
CA VAL A 26 -1.35 32.22 0.97
C VAL A 26 -1.00 32.72 2.36
N ALA A 27 -0.18 33.76 2.50
CA ALA A 27 0.19 34.32 3.79
C ALA A 27 -1.04 34.82 4.56
N GLY A 28 -1.92 35.58 3.89
CA GLY A 28 -3.16 36.09 4.49
C GLY A 28 -4.10 34.95 4.99
N ARG A 29 -4.27 33.92 4.16
CA ARG A 29 -5.10 32.75 4.53
C ARG A 29 -4.47 31.86 5.59
N SER A 30 -3.15 31.91 5.78
CA SER A 30 -2.41 31.13 6.76
C SER A 30 -2.08 31.90 8.04
N ALA A 31 -2.63 33.12 8.20
CA ALA A 31 -2.40 34.01 9.35
C ALA A 31 -0.90 34.29 9.60
N MET A 32 -0.11 34.44 8.56
CA MET A 32 1.32 34.77 8.66
C MET A 32 1.69 35.99 7.79
N SER A 33 2.84 36.59 8.08
CA SER A 33 3.34 37.65 7.22
C SER A 33 3.90 37.13 5.90
N VAL A 34 3.81 37.94 4.84
CA VAL A 34 4.37 37.60 3.53
C VAL A 34 5.89 37.35 3.63
N SER A 35 6.61 38.12 4.47
CA SER A 35 8.03 37.92 4.70
C SER A 35 8.33 36.55 5.40
N THR A 36 7.47 36.12 6.28
CA THR A 36 7.59 34.81 6.93
C THR A 36 7.45 33.67 5.90
N LEU A 37 6.40 33.72 5.08
CA LEU A 37 6.18 32.71 4.03
C LEU A 37 7.30 32.72 3.01
N SER A 38 7.74 33.87 2.54
CA SER A 38 8.87 34.03 1.59
C SER A 38 10.16 33.43 2.14
N ARG A 39 10.46 33.64 3.41
CA ARG A 39 11.65 33.06 4.06
C ARG A 39 11.52 31.57 4.26
N LEU A 40 10.30 31.07 4.51
CA LEU A 40 10.01 29.65 4.62
C LEU A 40 10.22 28.95 3.27
N GLU A 41 9.65 29.51 2.18
CA GLU A 41 9.79 28.97 0.82
C GLU A 41 11.26 29.03 0.31
N SER A 42 12.05 30.00 0.77
CA SER A 42 13.46 30.13 0.40
C SER A 42 14.43 29.36 1.31
N GLY A 43 13.91 28.61 2.28
CA GLY A 43 14.73 27.88 3.26
C GLY A 43 15.48 28.76 4.25
N LYS A 44 15.25 30.09 4.26
CA LYS A 44 15.89 31.06 5.17
C LYS A 44 15.22 31.14 6.55
N ARG A 45 14.15 30.37 6.76
CA ARG A 45 13.47 30.21 8.02
C ARG A 45 13.26 28.71 8.29
N GLN A 46 13.54 28.29 9.52
CA GLN A 46 13.32 26.91 9.92
C GLN A 46 11.82 26.57 9.83
N ALA A 47 11.53 25.45 9.20
CA ALA A 47 10.21 24.89 9.10
C ALA A 47 9.80 24.32 10.48
N SER A 48 8.76 24.86 11.10
CA SER A 48 8.11 24.31 12.28
C SER A 48 6.68 23.89 11.95
N LEU A 49 6.14 22.93 12.68
CA LEU A 49 4.77 22.47 12.46
C LEU A 49 3.75 23.61 12.57
N GLU A 50 3.99 24.57 13.47
CA GLU A 50 3.15 25.77 13.63
C GLU A 50 3.04 26.60 12.36
N LEU A 51 4.13 26.68 11.58
CA LEU A 51 4.15 27.40 10.31
C LEU A 51 3.63 26.52 9.16
N LEU A 52 3.97 25.23 9.16
CA LEU A 52 3.66 24.33 8.05
C LEU A 52 2.18 23.96 8.00
N VAL A 53 1.55 23.63 9.15
CA VAL A 53 0.16 23.15 9.20
C VAL A 53 -0.85 24.14 8.59
N PRO A 54 -0.81 25.48 8.88
CA PRO A 54 -1.71 26.42 8.23
C PRO A 54 -1.48 26.53 6.71
N VAL A 55 -0.22 26.50 6.28
CA VAL A 55 0.14 26.63 4.84
C VAL A 55 -0.27 25.39 4.06
N THR A 56 0.02 24.19 4.58
CA THR A 56 -0.35 22.93 3.89
C THR A 56 -1.86 22.79 3.74
N ARG A 57 -2.65 23.20 4.74
CA ARG A 57 -4.11 23.24 4.64
C ARG A 57 -4.59 24.15 3.50
N GLN A 58 -4.01 25.34 3.37
CA GLN A 58 -4.36 26.27 2.29
C GLN A 58 -3.94 25.76 0.92
N LEU A 59 -2.81 25.08 0.87
CA LEU A 59 -2.28 24.50 -0.36
C LEU A 59 -2.90 23.12 -0.67
N GLY A 60 -3.67 22.50 0.25
CA GLY A 60 -4.29 21.17 0.08
C GLY A 60 -3.25 20.07 -0.20
N ILE A 61 -2.10 20.18 0.47
CA ILE A 61 -1.03 19.17 0.43
C ILE A 61 -0.82 18.60 1.84
N SER A 62 -0.29 17.38 1.94
CA SER A 62 0.05 16.78 3.22
C SER A 62 1.41 17.26 3.75
N LEU A 63 1.65 17.16 5.05
CA LEU A 63 2.98 17.38 5.61
C LEU A 63 3.99 16.34 5.07
N ASP A 64 3.55 15.11 4.85
CA ASP A 64 4.36 14.05 4.28
C ASP A 64 4.88 14.41 2.87
N ASP A 65 4.05 15.07 2.05
CA ASP A 65 4.47 15.53 0.72
C ASP A 65 5.63 16.53 0.79
N LEU A 66 5.74 17.28 1.89
CA LEU A 66 6.83 18.23 2.09
C LEU A 66 8.15 17.58 2.50
N VAL A 67 8.09 16.49 3.29
CA VAL A 67 9.29 15.88 3.87
C VAL A 67 9.71 14.60 3.13
N ARG A 68 8.85 14.06 2.25
CA ARG A 68 9.17 12.88 1.46
C ARG A 68 10.43 13.12 0.61
N SER A 69 11.42 12.24 0.72
CA SER A 69 12.61 12.30 -0.12
C SER A 69 12.27 11.99 -1.59
N GLU A 70 12.70 12.82 -2.53
CA GLU A 70 12.51 12.57 -3.98
C GLU A 70 13.31 11.37 -4.48
N THR A 71 14.28 10.90 -3.70
CA THR A 71 15.12 9.75 -3.97
C THR A 71 14.72 8.53 -3.13
N SER A 72 13.44 8.36 -2.82
CA SER A 72 12.99 7.13 -2.20
C SER A 72 13.32 5.96 -3.12
N ASP A 73 14.11 5.01 -2.64
CA ASP A 73 14.38 3.74 -3.32
C ASP A 73 13.02 3.11 -3.70
N PRO A 74 12.71 2.95 -4.99
CA PRO A 74 11.39 2.44 -5.40
C PRO A 74 11.21 0.95 -5.07
N ARG A 75 12.24 0.29 -4.57
CA ARG A 75 12.16 -1.12 -4.20
C ARG A 75 11.33 -1.31 -2.94
N VAL A 76 10.35 -2.19 -3.03
CA VAL A 76 9.57 -2.60 -1.87
C VAL A 76 10.36 -3.63 -1.08
N ARG A 77 10.75 -3.29 0.16
CA ARG A 77 11.50 -4.15 1.08
C ARG A 77 10.65 -4.45 2.31
N ARG A 78 9.63 -5.27 2.13
CA ARG A 78 8.76 -5.71 3.23
C ARG A 78 8.93 -7.20 3.44
N THR A 79 9.00 -7.60 4.70
CA THR A 79 9.17 -9.00 5.09
C THR A 79 7.92 -9.82 4.75
N ALA A 80 8.12 -11.00 4.18
CA ALA A 80 7.06 -11.97 4.03
C ALA A 80 6.65 -12.54 5.40
N VAL A 81 5.36 -12.78 5.57
CA VAL A 81 4.81 -13.35 6.80
C VAL A 81 4.07 -14.66 6.49
N LYS A 82 4.15 -15.59 7.42
CA LYS A 82 3.40 -16.84 7.33
C LYS A 82 2.11 -16.70 8.13
N ARG A 83 0.96 -16.87 7.46
CA ARG A 83 -0.37 -16.75 8.07
C ARG A 83 -1.28 -17.86 7.57
N HIS A 84 -1.92 -18.60 8.48
CA HIS A 84 -2.85 -19.71 8.16
C HIS A 84 -2.29 -20.70 7.11
N GLY A 85 -1.02 -21.03 7.22
CA GLY A 85 -0.33 -21.91 6.28
C GLY A 85 0.07 -21.26 4.94
N LEU A 86 -0.32 -20.02 4.66
CA LEU A 86 0.10 -19.24 3.49
C LEU A 86 1.37 -18.46 3.81
N VAL A 87 2.21 -18.25 2.79
CA VAL A 87 3.28 -17.24 2.87
C VAL A 87 2.84 -16.02 2.05
N VAL A 88 2.77 -14.86 2.72
CA VAL A 88 2.28 -13.61 2.13
C VAL A 88 3.41 -12.59 2.13
N ALA A 89 3.86 -12.20 0.94
CA ALA A 89 4.90 -11.18 0.74
C ALA A 89 4.28 -9.92 0.15
N PRO A 90 4.23 -8.79 0.88
CA PRO A 90 3.77 -7.52 0.33
C PRO A 90 4.70 -7.04 -0.78
N LEU A 91 4.14 -6.66 -1.93
CA LEU A 91 4.86 -6.12 -3.09
C LEU A 91 4.57 -4.63 -3.34
N ALA A 92 3.78 -4.01 -2.50
CA ALA A 92 3.46 -2.59 -2.55
C ALA A 92 3.82 -1.91 -1.22
N LEU A 93 4.03 -0.59 -1.25
CA LEU A 93 4.18 0.23 -0.05
C LEU A 93 2.84 0.31 0.70
N GLU A 94 2.87 0.67 1.99
CA GLU A 94 1.67 0.73 2.83
C GLU A 94 0.64 1.76 2.35
N ASP A 95 1.13 2.88 1.83
CA ASP A 95 0.32 3.98 1.30
C ASP A 95 -0.03 3.84 -0.19
N SER A 96 0.27 2.68 -0.79
CA SER A 96 -0.10 2.41 -2.17
C SER A 96 -1.63 2.39 -2.34
N PRO A 97 -2.16 2.97 -3.44
CA PRO A 97 -3.60 2.96 -3.72
C PRO A 97 -4.15 1.56 -4.00
N VAL A 98 -3.29 0.61 -4.30
CA VAL A 98 -3.61 -0.81 -4.50
C VAL A 98 -2.71 -1.67 -3.64
N SER A 99 -3.27 -2.73 -3.09
CA SER A 99 -2.49 -3.70 -2.34
C SER A 99 -2.10 -4.85 -3.24
N THR A 100 -0.79 -5.07 -3.33
CA THR A 100 -0.22 -6.13 -4.16
C THR A 100 0.58 -7.07 -3.29
N TYR A 101 0.32 -8.37 -3.42
CA TYR A 101 0.98 -9.42 -2.66
C TYR A 101 1.47 -10.54 -3.58
N LYS A 102 2.62 -11.12 -3.26
CA LYS A 102 2.93 -12.47 -3.68
C LYS A 102 2.42 -13.42 -2.60
N ILE A 103 1.57 -14.36 -2.96
CA ILE A 103 0.98 -15.35 -2.05
C ILE A 103 1.42 -16.75 -2.49
N THR A 104 1.93 -17.52 -1.54
CA THR A 104 2.26 -18.93 -1.76
C THR A 104 1.20 -19.79 -1.03
N TYR A 105 0.47 -20.55 -1.81
CA TYR A 105 -0.52 -21.52 -1.36
C TYR A 105 0.13 -22.89 -1.25
N PRO A 106 0.19 -23.51 -0.06
CA PRO A 106 0.69 -24.88 0.09
C PRO A 106 -0.30 -25.90 -0.45
N PRO A 107 0.15 -27.14 -0.72
CA PRO A 107 -0.75 -28.25 -0.90
C PRO A 107 -1.63 -28.44 0.33
N VAL A 108 -2.90 -28.73 0.12
CA VAL A 108 -3.86 -28.97 1.21
C VAL A 108 -4.54 -30.31 1.05
N SER A 109 -4.82 -31.00 2.16
CA SER A 109 -5.59 -32.25 2.19
C SER A 109 -7.09 -32.00 2.08
N GLU A 110 -7.56 -30.88 2.64
CA GLU A 110 -8.96 -30.47 2.63
C GLU A 110 -9.09 -29.13 1.91
N LEU A 111 -10.20 -28.95 1.20
CA LEU A 111 -10.48 -27.68 0.51
C LEU A 111 -10.79 -26.59 1.54
N PRO A 112 -10.20 -25.39 1.40
CA PRO A 112 -10.51 -24.29 2.28
C PRO A 112 -11.99 -23.90 2.22
N ALA A 113 -12.52 -23.42 3.34
CA ALA A 113 -13.85 -22.85 3.40
C ALA A 113 -13.97 -21.65 2.46
N LEU A 114 -15.14 -21.47 1.85
CA LEU A 114 -15.43 -20.29 1.03
C LEU A 114 -15.49 -19.05 1.93
N ARG A 115 -14.91 -17.96 1.43
CA ARG A 115 -14.91 -16.63 2.08
C ARG A 115 -15.63 -15.63 1.20
N VAL A 116 -16.15 -14.56 1.84
CA VAL A 116 -16.84 -13.45 1.19
C VAL A 116 -16.32 -12.17 1.81
N HIS A 117 -15.97 -11.20 1.00
CA HIS A 117 -15.61 -9.85 1.45
C HIS A 117 -15.84 -8.82 0.33
N ASP A 118 -15.88 -7.54 0.69
CA ASP A 118 -16.05 -6.48 -0.28
C ASP A 118 -14.78 -6.29 -1.14
N GLY A 119 -15.00 -5.97 -2.41
CA GLY A 119 -13.96 -5.57 -3.35
C GLY A 119 -13.81 -6.50 -4.55
N PHE A 120 -12.67 -6.33 -5.21
CA PHE A 120 -12.26 -7.15 -6.36
C PHE A 120 -10.85 -7.67 -6.12
N GLU A 121 -10.62 -8.90 -6.55
CA GLU A 121 -9.30 -9.49 -6.61
C GLU A 121 -8.96 -9.81 -8.06
N TRP A 122 -7.77 -9.38 -8.48
CA TRP A 122 -7.10 -9.81 -9.69
C TRP A 122 -5.89 -10.65 -9.28
N LEU A 123 -5.70 -11.80 -9.91
CA LEU A 123 -4.56 -12.67 -9.62
C LEU A 123 -3.88 -13.18 -10.90
N TYR A 124 -2.58 -13.50 -10.76
CA TYR A 124 -1.76 -14.07 -11.83
C TYR A 124 -0.86 -15.18 -11.26
N VAL A 125 -0.87 -16.35 -11.89
CA VAL A 125 -0.10 -17.51 -11.44
C VAL A 125 1.35 -17.44 -11.92
N LEU A 126 2.28 -17.31 -10.98
CA LEU A 126 3.73 -17.28 -11.22
C LEU A 126 4.29 -18.69 -11.38
N SER A 127 3.90 -19.62 -10.50
CA SER A 127 4.38 -21.00 -10.49
C SER A 127 3.37 -21.95 -9.88
N GLY A 128 3.49 -23.23 -10.18
CA GLY A 128 2.56 -24.27 -9.72
C GLY A 128 1.22 -24.24 -10.46
N LYS A 129 0.18 -24.75 -9.80
CA LYS A 129 -1.20 -24.73 -10.26
C LYS A 129 -2.09 -24.25 -9.12
N LEU A 130 -2.88 -23.23 -9.35
CA LEU A 130 -3.85 -22.70 -8.40
C LEU A 130 -5.24 -23.29 -8.67
N ARG A 131 -5.90 -23.84 -7.67
CA ARG A 131 -7.33 -24.14 -7.71
C ARG A 131 -8.08 -22.93 -7.17
N LEU A 132 -8.92 -22.35 -7.99
CA LEU A 132 -9.79 -21.22 -7.68
C LEU A 132 -11.24 -21.67 -7.71
N ARG A 133 -11.93 -21.54 -6.59
CA ARG A 133 -13.39 -21.73 -6.51
C ARG A 133 -14.04 -20.36 -6.36
N VAL A 134 -14.98 -20.04 -7.26
CA VAL A 134 -15.75 -18.77 -7.21
C VAL A 134 -17.20 -19.09 -7.54
N GLY A 135 -18.09 -18.88 -6.56
CA GLY A 135 -19.49 -19.27 -6.69
C GLY A 135 -19.62 -20.76 -6.96
N THR A 136 -20.18 -21.11 -8.09
CA THR A 136 -20.37 -22.48 -8.56
C THR A 136 -19.22 -23.00 -9.42
N GLN A 137 -18.26 -22.14 -9.78
CA GLN A 137 -17.13 -22.51 -10.63
C GLN A 137 -15.99 -23.09 -9.79
N ASP A 138 -15.31 -24.10 -10.33
CA ASP A 138 -14.12 -24.71 -9.77
C ASP A 138 -13.08 -24.84 -10.88
N LEU A 139 -12.08 -23.97 -10.85
CA LEU A 139 -11.12 -23.77 -11.92
C LEU A 139 -9.71 -24.15 -11.45
N VAL A 140 -8.88 -24.64 -12.36
CA VAL A 140 -7.45 -24.83 -12.12
C VAL A 140 -6.70 -23.94 -13.09
N LEU A 141 -5.97 -22.95 -12.53
CA LEU A 141 -5.13 -22.05 -13.29
C LEU A 141 -3.67 -22.51 -13.22
N GLY A 142 -3.04 -22.59 -14.38
CA GLY A 142 -1.62 -22.88 -14.52
C GLY A 142 -0.77 -21.61 -14.58
N ARG A 143 0.54 -21.80 -14.64
CA ARG A 143 1.50 -20.70 -14.80
C ARG A 143 1.16 -19.84 -16.03
N GLY A 144 1.13 -18.51 -15.84
CA GLY A 144 0.84 -17.54 -16.90
C GLY A 144 -0.64 -17.22 -17.08
N GLU A 145 -1.52 -17.91 -16.34
CA GLU A 145 -2.95 -17.64 -16.38
C GLU A 145 -3.32 -16.64 -15.29
N ALA A 146 -4.36 -15.84 -15.55
CA ALA A 146 -4.91 -14.84 -14.66
C ALA A 146 -6.40 -15.06 -14.43
N ALA A 147 -6.91 -14.53 -13.32
CA ALA A 147 -8.33 -14.44 -13.03
C ALA A 147 -8.64 -13.10 -12.37
N GLU A 148 -9.87 -12.62 -12.57
CA GLU A 148 -10.45 -11.46 -11.89
C GLU A 148 -11.86 -11.81 -11.46
N PHE A 149 -12.22 -11.45 -10.24
CA PHE A 149 -13.56 -11.73 -9.71
C PHE A 149 -13.96 -10.75 -8.61
N ASP A 150 -15.27 -10.58 -8.44
CA ASP A 150 -15.86 -9.87 -7.32
C ASP A 150 -15.79 -10.75 -6.07
N THR A 151 -15.10 -10.27 -5.05
CA THR A 151 -14.86 -11.01 -3.81
C THR A 151 -16.11 -11.14 -2.90
N ARG A 152 -17.21 -10.47 -3.25
CA ARG A 152 -18.54 -10.71 -2.67
C ARG A 152 -19.14 -12.03 -3.12
N THR A 153 -18.63 -12.61 -4.21
CA THR A 153 -18.93 -13.99 -4.58
C THR A 153 -18.15 -14.95 -3.67
N PRO A 154 -18.79 -15.95 -3.05
CA PRO A 154 -18.10 -16.93 -2.21
C PRO A 154 -16.95 -17.58 -2.96
N HIS A 155 -15.73 -17.48 -2.42
CA HIS A 155 -14.52 -17.94 -3.10
C HIS A 155 -13.53 -18.60 -2.15
N ALA A 156 -12.65 -19.44 -2.71
CA ALA A 156 -11.53 -20.04 -1.99
C ALA A 156 -10.41 -20.39 -2.97
N MET A 157 -9.17 -20.35 -2.48
CA MET A 157 -7.98 -20.68 -3.26
C MET A 157 -7.12 -21.69 -2.51
N SER A 158 -6.47 -22.60 -3.25
CA SER A 158 -5.51 -23.57 -2.75
C SER A 158 -4.55 -23.99 -3.87
N ALA A 159 -3.44 -24.64 -3.52
CA ALA A 159 -2.66 -25.31 -4.55
C ALA A 159 -3.47 -26.49 -5.14
N ALA A 160 -3.38 -26.68 -6.46
CA ALA A 160 -3.93 -27.84 -7.16
C ALA A 160 -2.83 -28.88 -7.35
N GLY A 161 -2.78 -29.91 -6.50
CA GLY A 161 -1.80 -31.00 -6.55
C GLY A 161 -0.80 -30.96 -5.39
N SER A 162 0.36 -31.59 -5.58
CA SER A 162 1.33 -31.85 -4.50
C SER A 162 2.41 -30.76 -4.34
N ARG A 163 2.42 -29.75 -5.19
CA ARG A 163 3.37 -28.63 -5.13
C ARG A 163 2.68 -27.33 -4.78
N PRO A 164 3.34 -26.40 -4.08
CA PRO A 164 2.80 -25.06 -3.82
C PRO A 164 2.47 -24.32 -5.12
N ALA A 165 1.50 -23.42 -5.04
CA ALA A 165 1.17 -22.46 -6.08
C ALA A 165 1.57 -21.06 -5.62
N GLU A 166 2.30 -20.32 -6.45
CA GLU A 166 2.66 -18.92 -6.20
C GLU A 166 1.86 -18.02 -7.14
N VAL A 167 1.27 -17.00 -6.58
CA VAL A 167 0.49 -16.03 -7.34
C VAL A 167 0.86 -14.60 -6.95
N ILE A 168 0.66 -13.66 -7.87
CA ILE A 168 0.49 -12.24 -7.52
C ILE A 168 -1.00 -12.01 -7.38
N SER A 169 -1.42 -11.42 -6.25
CA SER A 169 -2.79 -10.95 -6.04
C SER A 169 -2.79 -9.45 -5.86
N ILE A 170 -3.72 -8.78 -6.54
CA ILE A 170 -3.95 -7.34 -6.45
C ILE A 170 -5.36 -7.12 -5.95
N PHE A 171 -5.49 -6.31 -4.90
CA PHE A 171 -6.77 -5.95 -4.29
C PHE A 171 -6.98 -4.45 -4.40
N ASN A 172 -8.22 -4.02 -4.62
CA ASN A 172 -8.58 -2.63 -4.44
C ASN A 172 -8.72 -2.30 -2.93
N ALA A 173 -8.78 -1.00 -2.58
CA ALA A 173 -8.80 -0.53 -1.19
C ALA A 173 -9.93 -1.12 -0.33
N ALA A 174 -11.05 -1.55 -0.92
CA ALA A 174 -12.15 -2.19 -0.23
C ALA A 174 -11.85 -3.67 0.10
N GLY A 175 -11.10 -4.38 -0.78
CA GLY A 175 -10.78 -5.80 -0.62
C GLY A 175 -9.65 -6.11 0.36
N VAL A 176 -8.80 -5.11 0.65
CA VAL A 176 -7.59 -5.29 1.50
C VAL A 176 -7.93 -5.65 2.94
N ARG A 177 -9.01 -5.12 3.49
CA ARG A 177 -9.32 -5.19 4.93
C ARG A 177 -9.50 -6.60 5.47
N LEU A 178 -9.90 -7.56 4.65
CA LEU A 178 -10.20 -8.92 5.11
C LEU A 178 -9.07 -9.93 4.94
N HIS A 179 -8.14 -9.70 4.02
CA HIS A 179 -6.92 -10.50 3.95
C HIS A 179 -5.87 -10.10 5.00
N THR A 180 -5.99 -8.88 5.56
CA THR A 180 -5.08 -8.35 6.57
C THR A 180 -5.70 -8.10 7.95
N HIS A 181 -7.02 -7.87 8.06
CA HIS A 181 -7.70 -7.49 9.31
C HIS A 181 -8.59 -8.57 9.95
N GLY A 182 -8.79 -9.71 9.34
CA GLY A 182 -9.51 -10.82 10.00
C GLY A 182 -8.73 -11.47 11.15
N LEU A 183 -7.74 -10.79 11.73
CA LEU A 183 -6.72 -11.35 12.62
C LEU A 183 -6.63 -10.69 14.00
N ASP A 184 -7.40 -9.62 14.25
CA ASP A 184 -7.32 -8.92 15.55
C ASP A 184 -8.33 -9.40 16.60
N GLU A 185 -9.27 -10.31 16.28
CA GLU A 185 -10.32 -10.72 17.22
C GLU A 185 -10.25 -12.17 17.72
N SER A 186 -9.27 -12.98 17.33
CA SER A 186 -9.09 -14.28 17.96
C SER A 186 -7.61 -14.61 18.13
N GLY A 187 -7.17 -14.47 19.36
CA GLY A 187 -5.86 -14.61 19.91
C GLY A 187 -4.95 -15.68 19.36
N ASP A 188 -3.67 -15.32 19.38
CA ASP A 188 -2.53 -16.19 19.65
C ASP A 188 -2.11 -17.19 18.56
N GLU A 189 -1.76 -16.68 17.37
CA GLU A 189 -0.77 -17.39 16.54
C GLU A 189 0.39 -16.47 16.21
N ARG A 190 1.59 -16.83 16.63
CA ARG A 190 2.85 -16.09 16.47
C ARG A 190 3.15 -15.85 15.00
N GLU A 191 3.34 -14.59 14.62
CA GLU A 191 3.90 -14.21 13.32
C GLU A 191 5.33 -14.77 13.20
N GLU A 192 5.53 -15.73 12.31
CA GLU A 192 6.86 -16.24 11.98
C GLU A 192 7.36 -15.45 10.76
N SER A 193 8.34 -14.57 10.97
CA SER A 193 8.99 -13.83 9.88
C SER A 193 9.86 -14.77 9.05
N VAL A 194 9.69 -14.74 7.73
CA VAL A 194 10.48 -15.51 6.77
C VAL A 194 11.55 -14.60 6.18
N PRO A 195 12.85 -14.96 6.21
CA PRO A 195 13.92 -14.17 5.62
C PRO A 195 13.73 -13.94 4.14
N ALA A 196 14.14 -12.78 3.63
CA ALA A 196 13.96 -12.37 2.23
C ALA A 196 14.79 -13.18 1.22
N ASP A 197 15.76 -13.98 1.66
CA ASP A 197 16.73 -14.67 0.80
C ASP A 197 16.18 -15.94 0.10
N GLY A 198 14.90 -16.23 0.23
CA GLY A 198 14.26 -17.40 -0.37
C GLY A 198 13.08 -17.11 -1.32
N LEU A 199 12.95 -15.86 -1.82
CA LEU A 199 11.84 -15.46 -2.69
C LEU A 199 12.30 -15.10 -4.10
#